data_20163d531e439c8ec63577e095b1a3b4
#
_entry.id   20163d531e439c8ec63577e095b1a3b4
#
_cell.length_a   1.000
_cell.length_b   1.000
_cell.length_c   1.000
_cell.angle_alpha   90.00
_cell.angle_beta   90.00
_cell.angle_gamma   90.00
#
_symmetry.space_group_name_H-M   'P 1'
#
loop_
_entity.id
_entity.type
_entity.pdbx_description
1 polymer ?
#
loop_
_entity_poly.entity_id
_entity_poly.type
_entity_poly.pdbx_seq_one_letter_code
_entity_poly.pdbx_strand_id
1 'polypeptide(L)'
;LSHWSCAPRTAAQPSFLDDYYGCVYVLEENPWHLRTLSLSLREGQPHISLETDQESCTLQVGLHGDWIANDAFLSMPRENERLNMMFHTGPVRHWVSGGWASDFCFIFQVRSTDWMDYNTFYCRFNGQRLSLVVESNMERMSHCRRRIPMRPWPYPDHQIEGKRQSAN
;
A
#
# COMPACT_ATOMS: atom_id res chain seq x y z
N LEU A 1 11.50 -9.87 18.32
CA LEU A 1 10.81 -9.22 17.14
C LEU A 1 11.48 -7.91 16.67
N SER A 2 12.68 -7.57 17.18
CA SER A 2 13.34 -6.27 16.97
C SER A 2 14.21 -6.16 15.71
N HIS A 3 14.17 -7.11 14.78
CA HIS A 3 15.02 -7.10 13.58
C HIS A 3 14.28 -7.03 12.24
N TRP A 4 13.04 -6.60 12.24
CA TRP A 4 12.31 -6.31 11.01
C TRP A 4 12.63 -4.86 10.59
N SER A 5 13.93 -4.59 10.42
CA SER A 5 14.41 -3.31 10.00
C SER A 5 14.15 -3.14 8.51
N CYS A 6 13.32 -2.27 8.16
CA CYS A 6 13.19 -1.46 6.96
C CYS A 6 11.73 -1.04 6.78
N ALA A 7 11.19 -0.40 7.81
CA ALA A 7 10.07 0.50 7.58
C ALA A 7 10.55 1.62 6.64
N PRO A 8 9.69 2.11 5.75
CA PRO A 8 10.06 3.21 4.86
C PRO A 8 10.59 4.38 5.67
N ARG A 9 11.70 4.97 5.23
CA ARG A 9 12.21 6.19 5.85
C ARG A 9 11.21 7.31 5.58
N THR A 10 10.67 7.86 6.65
CA THR A 10 9.65 8.89 6.60
C THR A 10 10.22 10.24 7.04
N ALA A 11 9.81 11.30 6.36
CA ALA A 11 10.06 12.68 6.77
C ALA A 11 9.09 13.11 7.89
N ALA A 12 9.29 14.30 8.42
CA ALA A 12 8.30 14.93 9.29
C ALA A 12 6.95 15.08 8.55
N GLN A 13 5.86 15.12 9.31
CA GLN A 13 4.54 15.34 8.74
C GLN A 13 4.50 16.65 7.95
N PRO A 14 3.92 16.63 6.71
CA PRO A 14 3.80 17.85 5.92
C PRO A 14 2.85 18.86 6.57
N SER A 15 3.04 20.13 6.24
CA SER A 15 2.19 21.22 6.75
C SER A 15 0.77 21.27 6.12
N PHE A 16 0.53 20.51 5.06
CA PHE A 16 -0.72 20.49 4.27
C PHE A 16 -1.51 19.19 4.43
N LEU A 17 -1.45 18.57 5.60
CA LEU A 17 -2.11 17.27 5.85
C LEU A 17 -3.61 17.30 5.60
N ASP A 18 -4.28 18.40 5.92
CA ASP A 18 -5.72 18.54 5.78
C ASP A 18 -6.19 18.47 4.31
N ASP A 19 -5.30 18.73 3.37
CA ASP A 19 -5.62 18.65 1.94
C ASP A 19 -5.79 17.21 1.43
N TYR A 20 -5.22 16.24 2.12
CA TYR A 20 -5.20 14.83 1.68
C TYR A 20 -5.99 13.91 2.58
N TYR A 21 -6.07 14.21 3.89
CA TYR A 21 -6.85 13.41 4.82
C TYR A 21 -8.35 13.57 4.59
N GLY A 22 -9.06 12.45 4.63
CA GLY A 22 -10.50 12.41 4.38
C GLY A 22 -10.90 12.43 2.89
N CYS A 23 -9.91 12.54 1.99
CA CYS A 23 -10.18 12.49 0.55
C CYS A 23 -10.25 11.05 0.05
N VAL A 24 -11.25 10.75 -0.77
CA VAL A 24 -11.37 9.50 -1.48
C VAL A 24 -10.88 9.69 -2.92
N TYR A 25 -9.97 8.85 -3.35
CA TYR A 25 -9.47 8.81 -4.73
C TYR A 25 -10.04 7.59 -5.43
N VAL A 26 -10.75 7.81 -6.53
CA VAL A 26 -11.23 6.76 -7.44
C VAL A 26 -10.09 6.41 -8.39
N LEU A 27 -9.70 5.15 -8.42
CA LEU A 27 -8.59 4.64 -9.20
C LEU A 27 -9.05 4.16 -10.57
N GLU A 28 -8.20 4.31 -11.57
CA GLU A 28 -8.41 3.72 -12.87
C GLU A 28 -8.31 2.19 -12.79
N GLU A 29 -8.82 1.49 -13.82
CA GLU A 29 -8.73 0.04 -13.91
C GLU A 29 -7.28 -0.43 -13.77
N ASN A 30 -7.06 -1.42 -12.91
CA ASN A 30 -5.71 -1.86 -12.58
C ASN A 30 -5.67 -3.35 -12.23
N PRO A 31 -4.49 -3.99 -12.30
CA PRO A 31 -4.33 -5.43 -12.06
C PRO A 31 -4.71 -5.91 -10.65
N TRP A 32 -4.75 -5.02 -9.67
CA TRP A 32 -5.13 -5.34 -8.29
C TRP A 32 -6.61 -5.15 -8.00
N HIS A 33 -7.41 -4.76 -9.01
CA HIS A 33 -8.84 -4.46 -8.88
C HIS A 33 -9.15 -3.44 -7.77
N LEU A 34 -8.19 -2.59 -7.41
CA LEU A 34 -8.40 -1.50 -6.47
C LEU A 34 -9.30 -0.45 -7.11
N ARG A 35 -10.39 -0.12 -6.45
CA ARG A 35 -11.37 0.89 -6.89
C ARG A 35 -11.16 2.24 -6.25
N THR A 36 -10.93 2.21 -4.96
CA THR A 36 -10.71 3.45 -4.20
C THR A 36 -9.55 3.32 -3.22
N LEU A 37 -8.94 4.46 -2.94
CA LEU A 37 -7.99 4.64 -1.86
C LEU A 37 -8.32 5.93 -1.12
N SER A 38 -8.33 5.87 0.20
CA SER A 38 -8.40 7.07 1.04
C SER A 38 -7.41 7.01 2.19
N LEU A 39 -6.94 8.19 2.58
CA LEU A 39 -6.08 8.39 3.74
C LEU A 39 -6.85 9.19 4.78
N SER A 40 -6.93 8.73 6.00
CA SER A 40 -7.60 9.42 7.10
C SER A 40 -6.71 9.46 8.35
N LEU A 41 -6.98 10.41 9.23
CA LEU A 41 -6.31 10.53 10.52
C LEU A 41 -7.34 10.28 11.62
N ARG A 42 -7.09 9.30 12.49
CA ARG A 42 -7.93 9.01 13.67
C ARG A 42 -7.03 8.98 14.89
N GLU A 43 -7.32 9.80 15.87
CA GLU A 43 -6.53 9.88 17.14
C GLU A 43 -5.02 10.06 16.90
N GLY A 44 -4.65 10.84 15.86
CA GLY A 44 -3.25 11.08 15.49
C GLY A 44 -2.58 9.93 14.71
N GLN A 45 -3.30 8.84 14.41
CA GLN A 45 -2.79 7.71 13.64
C GLN A 45 -3.36 7.71 12.22
N PRO A 46 -2.52 7.55 11.19
CA PRO A 46 -2.99 7.40 9.82
C PRO A 46 -3.71 6.07 9.63
N HIS A 47 -4.80 6.12 8.87
CA HIS A 47 -5.54 4.96 8.41
C HIS A 47 -5.65 5.02 6.88
N ILE A 48 -5.38 3.90 6.23
CA ILE A 48 -5.58 3.71 4.80
C ILE A 48 -6.82 2.85 4.61
N SER A 49 -7.80 3.36 3.88
CA SER A 49 -8.92 2.54 3.42
C SER A 49 -8.73 2.21 1.96
N LEU A 50 -8.85 0.94 1.64
CA LEU A 50 -8.75 0.36 0.31
C LEU A 50 -10.04 -0.37 0.00
N GLU A 51 -10.53 -0.23 -1.21
CA GLU A 51 -11.73 -0.90 -1.70
C GLU A 51 -11.43 -1.57 -3.04
N THR A 52 -11.91 -2.79 -3.18
CA THR A 52 -11.90 -3.56 -4.42
C THR A 52 -13.35 -3.78 -4.88
N ASP A 53 -13.56 -4.53 -5.95
CA ASP A 53 -14.90 -4.91 -6.40
C ASP A 53 -15.63 -5.83 -5.40
N GLN A 54 -14.89 -6.52 -4.53
CA GLN A 54 -15.42 -7.58 -3.69
C GLN A 54 -15.38 -7.25 -2.20
N GLU A 55 -14.44 -6.42 -1.77
CA GLU A 55 -14.19 -6.18 -0.36
C GLU A 55 -13.62 -4.78 -0.10
N SER A 56 -13.72 -4.34 1.13
CA SER A 56 -13.06 -3.14 1.62
C SER A 56 -12.31 -3.44 2.91
N CYS A 57 -11.21 -2.75 3.13
CA CYS A 57 -10.49 -2.82 4.39
C CYS A 57 -9.97 -1.44 4.80
N THR A 58 -9.80 -1.26 6.11
CA THR A 58 -9.12 -0.10 6.68
C THR A 58 -7.95 -0.57 7.52
N LEU A 59 -6.76 -0.10 7.16
CA LEU A 59 -5.51 -0.46 7.80
C LEU A 59 -5.01 0.72 8.64
N GLN A 60 -4.73 0.48 9.90
CA GLN A 60 -4.01 1.43 10.75
C GLN A 60 -2.51 1.35 10.43
N VAL A 61 -1.87 2.50 10.22
CA VAL A 61 -0.46 2.58 9.80
C VAL A 61 0.40 3.02 10.97
N GLY A 62 1.40 2.23 11.31
CA GLY A 62 2.42 2.61 12.29
C GLY A 62 3.36 3.67 11.71
N LEU A 63 3.66 4.71 12.50
CA LEU A 63 4.58 5.80 12.14
C LEU A 63 5.98 5.54 12.71
N HIS A 64 6.97 6.25 12.18
CA HIS A 64 8.35 6.28 12.70
C HIS A 64 9.03 4.91 12.81
N GLY A 65 8.61 3.96 11.97
CA GLY A 65 9.15 2.61 11.96
C GLY A 65 8.40 1.61 12.84
N ASP A 66 7.37 2.04 13.54
CA ASP A 66 6.47 1.14 14.28
C ASP A 66 5.64 0.30 13.31
N TRP A 67 5.33 -0.92 13.72
CA TRP A 67 4.50 -1.84 12.98
C TRP A 67 3.22 -2.11 13.76
N ILE A 68 2.08 -1.83 13.14
CA ILE A 68 0.76 -2.06 13.74
C ILE A 68 0.11 -3.29 13.10
N ALA A 69 -0.34 -4.20 13.97
CA ALA A 69 -1.09 -5.38 13.54
C ALA A 69 -2.52 -5.00 13.17
N ASN A 70 -2.96 -5.45 12.00
CA ASN A 70 -4.29 -5.28 11.48
C ASN A 70 -4.90 -6.67 11.23
N ASP A 71 -6.14 -6.86 11.68
CA ASP A 71 -6.92 -8.06 11.40
C ASP A 71 -7.75 -7.92 10.10
N ALA A 72 -7.58 -6.79 9.38
CA ALA A 72 -8.21 -6.56 8.10
C ALA A 72 -7.56 -7.47 7.04
N PHE A 73 -8.40 -8.10 6.25
CA PHE A 73 -8.01 -8.94 5.13
C PHE A 73 -8.17 -8.15 3.83
N LEU A 74 -7.10 -8.08 3.05
CA LEU A 74 -7.12 -7.57 1.69
C LEU A 74 -6.65 -8.68 0.76
N SER A 75 -7.59 -9.22 -0.01
CA SER A 75 -7.27 -10.19 -1.06
C SER A 75 -6.68 -9.48 -2.25
N MET A 76 -5.36 -9.38 -2.29
CA MET A 76 -4.68 -8.89 -3.50
C MET A 76 -4.65 -10.02 -4.54
N PRO A 77 -5.11 -9.79 -5.78
CA PRO A 77 -4.98 -10.79 -6.84
C PRO A 77 -3.49 -11.12 -7.02
N ARG A 78 -3.15 -12.38 -6.91
CA ARG A 78 -1.78 -12.86 -7.15
C ARG A 78 -1.77 -13.55 -8.48
N GLU A 79 -0.84 -13.23 -9.34
CA GLU A 79 -0.64 -13.88 -10.64
C GLU A 79 -0.43 -15.41 -10.55
N ASN A 80 -0.15 -15.94 -9.36
CA ASN A 80 0.06 -17.35 -9.09
C ASN A 80 -0.94 -17.90 -8.06
N GLU A 81 -2.21 -18.03 -8.43
CA GLU A 81 -3.26 -18.67 -7.61
C GLU A 81 -2.87 -20.07 -7.09
N ARG A 82 -2.02 -20.78 -7.81
CA ARG A 82 -1.55 -22.13 -7.40
C ARG A 82 -0.72 -22.13 -6.12
N LEU A 83 0.01 -21.06 -5.82
CA LEU A 83 0.75 -20.93 -4.57
C LEU A 83 -0.14 -20.49 -3.40
N ASN A 84 -1.22 -19.74 -3.69
CA ASN A 84 -2.19 -19.29 -2.67
C ASN A 84 -2.97 -20.45 -2.03
N MET A 85 -3.34 -21.48 -2.80
CA MET A 85 -4.18 -22.57 -2.31
C MET A 85 -3.47 -23.53 -1.34
N MET A 86 -2.15 -23.52 -1.27
CA MET A 86 -1.42 -24.48 -0.44
C MET A 86 -1.31 -24.11 1.04
N PHE A 87 -1.54 -22.86 1.45
CA PHE A 87 -1.06 -22.42 2.77
C PHE A 87 -1.99 -21.51 3.58
N HIS A 88 -3.15 -21.08 3.09
CA HIS A 88 -4.05 -20.24 3.87
C HIS A 88 -5.37 -20.93 4.25
N THR A 89 -5.44 -21.36 5.49
CA THR A 89 -6.68 -21.90 6.08
C THR A 89 -7.30 -20.99 7.15
N GLY A 90 -6.85 -19.78 7.30
CA GLY A 90 -7.32 -18.86 8.36
C GLY A 90 -7.12 -17.37 8.07
N PRO A 91 -7.64 -16.50 8.94
CA PRO A 91 -7.45 -15.06 8.81
C PRO A 91 -5.97 -14.71 8.94
N VAL A 92 -5.44 -14.05 7.91
CA VAL A 92 -4.04 -13.59 7.89
C VAL A 92 -3.96 -12.23 8.56
N ARG A 93 -3.12 -12.13 9.58
CA ARG A 93 -2.82 -10.85 10.22
C ARG A 93 -1.79 -10.07 9.40
N HIS A 94 -2.05 -8.79 9.20
CA HIS A 94 -1.18 -7.89 8.45
C HIS A 94 -0.52 -6.89 9.37
N TRP A 95 0.77 -6.68 9.20
CA TRP A 95 1.52 -5.64 9.88
C TRP A 95 1.76 -4.49 8.92
N VAL A 96 1.41 -3.28 9.35
CA VAL A 96 1.50 -2.10 8.50
C VAL A 96 2.36 -1.04 9.16
N SER A 97 3.29 -0.50 8.37
CA SER A 97 4.15 0.62 8.77
C SER A 97 4.29 1.58 7.60
N GLY A 98 4.38 2.88 7.88
CA GLY A 98 4.51 3.88 6.82
C GLY A 98 4.70 5.29 7.35
N GLY A 99 4.47 6.25 6.47
CA GLY A 99 4.54 7.68 6.78
C GLY A 99 4.82 8.52 5.54
N TRP A 100 4.93 9.83 5.75
CA TRP A 100 5.25 10.77 4.70
C TRP A 100 6.74 10.74 4.35
N ALA A 101 7.06 10.47 3.10
CA ALA A 101 8.42 10.57 2.57
C ALA A 101 8.74 11.98 2.06
N SER A 102 7.71 12.75 1.72
CA SER A 102 7.77 14.16 1.35
C SER A 102 6.38 14.80 1.54
N ASP A 103 6.23 16.08 1.29
CA ASP A 103 4.97 16.82 1.43
C ASP A 103 3.81 16.26 0.59
N PHE A 104 4.10 15.50 -0.44
CA PHE A 104 3.12 14.95 -1.37
C PHE A 104 3.25 13.45 -1.59
N CYS A 105 4.10 12.76 -0.84
CA CYS A 105 4.30 11.32 -1.00
C CYS A 105 4.15 10.59 0.33
N PHE A 106 3.09 9.79 0.46
CA PHE A 106 2.90 8.87 1.57
C PHE A 106 3.31 7.46 1.14
N ILE A 107 4.13 6.78 1.94
CA ILE A 107 4.59 5.43 1.66
C ILE A 107 4.14 4.53 2.81
N PHE A 108 3.59 3.37 2.48
CA PHE A 108 3.31 2.35 3.49
C PHE A 108 3.64 0.95 2.99
N GLN A 109 4.00 0.09 3.91
CA GLN A 109 4.25 -1.33 3.65
C GLN A 109 3.24 -2.17 4.40
N VAL A 110 2.74 -3.20 3.71
CA VAL A 110 1.88 -4.23 4.29
C VAL A 110 2.63 -5.55 4.25
N ARG A 111 2.78 -6.19 5.41
CA ARG A 111 3.42 -7.49 5.57
C ARG A 111 2.44 -8.50 6.14
N SER A 112 2.42 -9.69 5.57
CA SER A 112 1.69 -10.84 6.13
C SER A 112 2.53 -11.53 7.20
N THR A 113 1.90 -12.01 8.29
CA THR A 113 2.61 -12.76 9.35
C THR A 113 3.12 -14.12 8.88
N ASP A 114 2.40 -14.74 7.96
CA ASP A 114 2.64 -16.13 7.58
C ASP A 114 3.61 -16.27 6.41
N TRP A 115 3.99 -15.15 5.81
CA TRP A 115 4.84 -15.10 4.64
C TRP A 115 5.92 -14.05 4.72
N MET A 116 7.03 -14.30 4.03
CA MET A 116 8.06 -13.27 3.83
C MET A 116 7.65 -12.22 2.81
N ASP A 117 6.38 -12.20 2.41
CA ASP A 117 5.84 -11.29 1.43
C ASP A 117 5.52 -9.94 2.04
N TYR A 118 5.87 -8.90 1.33
CA TYR A 118 5.40 -7.56 1.61
C TYR A 118 5.13 -6.79 0.33
N ASN A 119 4.16 -5.91 0.41
CA ASN A 119 3.84 -4.95 -0.64
C ASN A 119 4.14 -3.55 -0.13
N THR A 120 4.79 -2.75 -0.96
CA THR A 120 5.05 -1.33 -0.70
C THR A 120 4.19 -0.49 -1.61
N PHE A 121 3.46 0.43 -1.02
CA PHE A 121 2.56 1.35 -1.70
C PHE A 121 3.17 2.76 -1.66
N TYR A 122 3.33 3.37 -2.81
CA TYR A 122 3.81 4.74 -2.97
C TYR A 122 2.67 5.60 -3.46
N CYS A 123 2.09 6.39 -2.56
CA CYS A 123 0.97 7.28 -2.84
C CYS A 123 1.50 8.69 -3.07
N ARG A 124 1.49 9.14 -4.31
CA ARG A 124 1.88 10.51 -4.68
C ARG A 124 0.64 11.34 -4.95
N PHE A 125 0.44 12.36 -4.13
CA PHE A 125 -0.70 13.26 -4.23
C PHE A 125 -0.31 14.52 -5.01
N ASN A 126 -1.18 14.95 -5.91
CA ASN A 126 -1.05 16.20 -6.62
C ASN A 126 -2.43 16.85 -6.72
N GLY A 127 -2.85 17.51 -5.63
CA GLY A 127 -4.16 18.14 -5.52
C GLY A 127 -5.30 17.13 -5.73
N GLN A 128 -5.93 17.19 -6.90
CA GLN A 128 -7.06 16.33 -7.28
C GLN A 128 -6.65 14.94 -7.79
N ARG A 129 -5.37 14.66 -7.88
CA ARG A 129 -4.85 13.42 -8.46
C ARG A 129 -4.03 12.63 -7.45
N LEU A 130 -4.11 11.33 -7.56
CA LEU A 130 -3.27 10.36 -6.89
C LEU A 130 -2.57 9.51 -7.95
N SER A 131 -1.26 9.37 -7.83
CA SER A 131 -0.50 8.36 -8.56
C SER A 131 -0.04 7.31 -7.55
N LEU A 132 -0.54 6.07 -7.71
CA LEU A 132 -0.26 4.95 -6.84
C LEU A 132 0.66 3.97 -7.56
N VAL A 133 1.77 3.62 -6.92
CA VAL A 133 2.65 2.53 -7.37
C VAL A 133 2.66 1.46 -6.29
N VAL A 134 2.41 0.21 -6.69
CA VAL A 134 2.47 -0.95 -5.80
C VAL A 134 3.67 -1.81 -6.20
N GLU A 135 4.55 -2.08 -5.25
CA GLU A 135 5.74 -2.91 -5.44
C GLU A 135 5.66 -4.14 -4.53
N SER A 136 5.68 -5.32 -5.12
CA SER A 136 5.77 -6.58 -4.39
C SER A 136 7.21 -7.06 -4.33
N ASN A 137 7.67 -7.50 -3.13
CA ASN A 137 8.98 -8.10 -3.00
C ASN A 137 9.11 -9.43 -3.76
N MET A 138 8.00 -10.16 -3.95
CA MET A 138 8.00 -11.42 -4.69
C MET A 138 8.26 -11.21 -6.19
N GLU A 139 7.69 -10.19 -6.79
CA GLU A 139 8.01 -9.80 -8.16
C GLU A 139 9.49 -9.47 -8.31
N ARG A 140 10.02 -8.67 -7.38
CA ARG A 140 11.43 -8.31 -7.34
C ARG A 140 12.34 -9.53 -7.28
N MET A 141 11.99 -10.52 -6.44
CA MET A 141 12.75 -11.78 -6.35
C MET A 141 12.64 -12.63 -7.63
N SER A 142 11.49 -12.66 -8.27
CA SER A 142 11.29 -13.40 -9.52
C SER A 142 12.12 -12.81 -10.67
N HIS A 143 12.24 -11.49 -10.74
CA HIS A 143 13.07 -10.79 -11.73
C HIS A 143 14.57 -11.05 -11.51
N CYS A 144 15.03 -11.03 -10.27
CA CYS A 144 16.42 -11.36 -9.94
C CYS A 144 16.81 -12.79 -10.38
N ARG A 145 15.90 -13.76 -10.24
CA ARG A 145 16.14 -15.15 -10.68
C ARG A 145 16.23 -15.31 -12.20
N ARG A 146 15.52 -14.48 -12.96
CA ARG A 146 15.46 -14.56 -14.42
C ARG A 146 16.57 -13.83 -15.16
N ARG A 147 17.50 -13.16 -14.48
CA ARG A 147 18.55 -12.31 -15.09
C ARG A 147 18.01 -11.29 -16.11
N ILE A 148 16.76 -10.83 -15.91
CA ILE A 148 16.17 -9.80 -16.75
C ILE A 148 16.87 -8.48 -16.42
N PRO A 149 17.30 -7.68 -17.42
CA PRO A 149 17.87 -6.38 -17.17
C PRO A 149 16.93 -5.55 -16.31
N MET A 150 17.43 -4.98 -15.21
CA MET A 150 16.62 -4.10 -14.36
C MET A 150 16.12 -2.94 -15.20
N ARG A 151 14.81 -2.89 -15.45
CA ARG A 151 14.19 -1.71 -16.04
C ARG A 151 14.30 -0.55 -15.04
N PRO A 152 14.45 0.68 -15.51
CA PRO A 152 14.47 1.83 -14.61
C PRO A 152 13.15 1.91 -13.82
N TRP A 153 13.27 2.03 -12.53
CA TRP A 153 12.15 2.21 -11.61
C TRP A 153 11.65 3.68 -11.66
N PRO A 154 10.34 3.97 -11.52
CA PRO A 154 9.24 3.02 -11.36
C PRO A 154 8.86 2.34 -12.68
N TYR A 155 8.43 1.08 -12.60
CA TYR A 155 7.88 0.39 -13.78
C TYR A 155 6.60 1.09 -14.20
N PRO A 156 6.50 1.60 -15.43
CA PRO A 156 5.30 2.30 -15.88
C PRO A 156 4.04 1.43 -15.86
N ASP A 157 4.22 0.10 -15.94
CA ASP A 157 3.14 -0.87 -15.97
C ASP A 157 2.46 -1.08 -14.60
N HIS A 158 3.04 -0.54 -13.52
CA HIS A 158 2.52 -0.66 -12.14
C HIS A 158 2.01 0.67 -11.56
N GLN A 159 1.95 1.71 -12.37
CA GLN A 159 1.42 3.00 -11.96
C GLN A 159 -0.08 3.04 -12.19
N ILE A 160 -0.83 3.33 -11.15
CA ILE A 160 -2.28 3.48 -11.14
C ILE A 160 -2.59 4.95 -10.91
N GLU A 161 -3.38 5.54 -11.80
CA GLU A 161 -3.84 6.91 -11.63
C GLU A 161 -5.20 6.93 -10.93
N GLY A 162 -5.39 7.92 -10.10
CA GLY A 162 -6.64 8.16 -9.38
C GLY A 162 -7.05 9.62 -9.39
N LYS A 163 -8.34 9.85 -9.29
CA LYS A 163 -8.93 11.20 -9.16
C LYS A 163 -9.71 11.32 -7.87
N ARG A 164 -9.56 12.45 -7.22
CA ARG A 164 -10.33 12.79 -6.02
C ARG A 164 -11.81 12.82 -6.35
N GLN A 165 -12.60 12.12 -5.56
CA GLN A 165 -14.05 12.18 -5.65
C GLN A 165 -14.53 13.56 -5.19
N SER A 166 -15.34 14.22 -6.02
CA SER A 166 -15.98 15.48 -5.62
C SER A 166 -16.93 15.20 -4.45
N ALA A 167 -16.87 16.04 -3.42
CA ALA A 167 -17.90 16.02 -2.40
C ALA A 167 -19.24 16.42 -3.06
N ASN A 168 -20.22 15.53 -2.99
CA ASN A 168 -21.61 15.83 -3.37
C ASN A 168 -22.26 16.68 -2.29
#